data_ca7d387df00db62240c0ff2f1a6f27e4
#
_entry.id   ca7d387df00db62240c0ff2f1a6f27e4
#
_cell.length_a   1.000
_cell.length_b   1.000
_cell.length_c   1.000
_cell.angle_alpha   90.00
_cell.angle_beta   90.00
_cell.angle_gamma   90.00
#
_symmetry.space_group_name_H-M   'P 1'
#
loop_
_entity.id
_entity.type
_entity.pdbx_description
1 polymer ?
#
loop_
_entity_poly.entity_id
_entity_poly.type
_entity_poly.pdbx_seq_one_letter_code
_entity_poly.pdbx_strand_id
1 'polypeptide(L)'
;LEYMIEGFKVGSLSIGNPHAILVLDDITDIESTALTIQSSSYFPEGVNVGFMKVLSKDEIQLRVVERGAGETLACGSGACAAVIYGARLGLLNSKVNVRLNGGNAIVEYDGEKVYLSGPGEFVYEGSINLRSAPS
;
A
#
# COMPACT_ATOMS: atom_id res chain seq x y z
N LEU A 1 -4.54 -2.47 11.35
CA LEU A 1 -5.73 -1.80 11.88
C LEU A 1 -6.61 -1.31 10.72
N GLU A 2 -7.92 -1.37 10.91
CA GLU A 2 -8.86 -1.00 9.84
C GLU A 2 -9.83 0.05 10.30
N TYR A 3 -10.18 0.96 9.40
CA TYR A 3 -11.14 2.04 9.64
C TYR A 3 -12.20 2.05 8.55
N MET A 4 -13.37 2.55 8.89
CA MET A 4 -14.39 2.89 7.88
C MET A 4 -14.35 4.42 7.70
N ILE A 5 -14.04 4.85 6.48
CA ILE A 5 -13.95 6.28 6.15
C ILE A 5 -14.82 6.52 4.92
N GLU A 6 -15.89 7.28 5.09
CA GLU A 6 -16.85 7.62 4.03
C GLU A 6 -17.32 6.38 3.24
N GLY A 7 -17.57 5.27 3.96
CA GLY A 7 -18.04 4.03 3.37
C GLY A 7 -16.95 3.12 2.84
N PHE A 8 -15.69 3.54 2.88
CA PHE A 8 -14.55 2.72 2.44
C PHE A 8 -13.89 2.03 3.62
N LYS A 9 -13.57 0.75 3.44
CA LYS A 9 -12.77 0.02 4.41
C LYS A 9 -11.30 0.30 4.12
N VAL A 10 -10.60 0.89 5.09
CA VAL A 10 -9.23 1.36 4.94
C VAL A 10 -8.35 0.63 5.94
N GLY A 11 -7.36 -0.09 5.44
CA GLY A 11 -6.31 -0.65 6.30
C GLY A 11 -5.23 0.38 6.52
N SER A 12 -4.66 0.43 7.72
CA SER A 12 -3.56 1.34 7.98
C SER A 12 -2.40 0.63 8.64
N LEU A 13 -1.20 0.98 8.21
CA LEU A 13 0.03 0.50 8.80
C LEU A 13 1.16 1.49 8.55
N SER A 14 2.24 1.36 9.30
CA SER A 14 3.40 2.23 9.15
C SER A 14 4.63 1.43 8.76
N ILE A 15 5.35 1.93 7.77
CA ILE A 15 6.67 1.42 7.36
C ILE A 15 7.61 2.62 7.39
N GLY A 16 7.90 3.12 8.59
CA GLY A 16 8.62 4.38 8.74
C GLY A 16 7.78 5.61 8.44
N ASN A 17 6.72 5.47 7.64
CA ASN A 17 5.74 6.50 7.35
C ASN A 17 4.35 5.86 7.26
N PRO A 18 3.28 6.65 7.51
CA PRO A 18 1.93 6.07 7.54
C PRO A 18 1.39 5.79 6.15
N HIS A 19 0.73 4.64 6.02
CA HIS A 19 0.07 4.20 4.79
C HIS A 19 -1.36 3.79 5.08
N ALA A 20 -2.27 4.21 4.22
CA ALA A 20 -3.65 3.73 4.18
C ALA A 20 -3.83 2.92 2.90
N ILE A 21 -4.41 1.73 3.01
CA ILE A 21 -4.57 0.82 1.87
C ILE A 21 -6.04 0.50 1.68
N LEU A 22 -6.51 0.64 0.44
CA LEU A 22 -7.84 0.22 0.03
C LEU A 22 -7.71 -0.89 -1.01
N VAL A 23 -8.48 -1.96 -0.82
CA VAL A 23 -8.56 -3.06 -1.79
C VAL A 23 -9.85 -2.85 -2.58
N LEU A 24 -9.72 -2.59 -3.87
CA LEU A 24 -10.83 -2.25 -4.75
C LEU A 24 -10.75 -3.06 -6.04
N ASP A 25 -11.89 -3.31 -6.66
CA ASP A 25 -11.95 -3.97 -7.98
C ASP A 25 -11.61 -3.02 -9.12
N ASP A 26 -11.82 -1.73 -8.92
CA ASP A 26 -11.55 -0.69 -9.91
C ASP A 26 -10.76 0.43 -9.25
N ILE A 27 -9.56 0.68 -9.76
CA ILE A 27 -8.67 1.71 -9.24
C ILE A 27 -8.36 2.78 -10.31
N THR A 28 -9.29 3.01 -11.24
CA THR A 28 -9.09 4.00 -12.30
C THR A 28 -9.37 5.42 -11.86
N ASP A 29 -10.38 5.64 -11.02
CA ASP A 29 -10.77 6.98 -10.56
C ASP A 29 -10.58 7.06 -9.04
N ILE A 30 -9.40 7.46 -8.63
CA ILE A 30 -8.99 7.39 -7.22
C ILE A 30 -8.78 8.76 -6.55
N GLU A 31 -8.77 9.85 -7.33
CA GLU A 31 -8.31 11.14 -6.82
C GLU A 31 -9.18 11.69 -5.70
N SER A 32 -10.49 11.68 -5.87
CA SER A 32 -11.39 12.20 -4.85
C SER A 32 -11.38 11.31 -3.60
N THR A 33 -11.28 9.99 -3.78
CA THR A 33 -11.19 9.06 -2.66
C THR A 33 -9.88 9.26 -1.88
N ALA A 34 -8.77 9.46 -2.59
CA ALA A 34 -7.48 9.75 -1.95
C ALA A 34 -7.58 11.00 -1.09
N LEU A 35 -8.16 12.07 -1.63
CA LEU A 35 -8.31 13.31 -0.89
C LEU A 35 -9.17 13.14 0.35
N THR A 36 -10.27 12.40 0.24
CA THR A 36 -11.14 12.09 1.36
C THR A 36 -10.40 11.36 2.48
N ILE A 37 -9.61 10.34 2.11
CA ILE A 37 -8.82 9.58 3.09
C ILE A 37 -7.75 10.46 3.73
N GLN A 38 -7.03 11.24 2.93
CA GLN A 38 -5.95 12.10 3.42
C GLN A 38 -6.45 13.21 4.34
N SER A 39 -7.69 13.62 4.15
CA SER A 39 -8.32 14.68 4.96
C SER A 39 -9.04 14.13 6.19
N SER A 40 -9.05 12.83 6.39
CA SER A 40 -9.76 12.20 7.50
C SER A 40 -9.11 12.53 8.83
N SER A 41 -9.94 12.63 9.88
CA SER A 41 -9.48 12.83 11.24
C SER A 41 -8.67 11.65 11.79
N TYR A 42 -8.76 10.48 11.15
CA TYR A 42 -7.91 9.34 11.50
C TYR A 42 -6.44 9.60 11.16
N PHE A 43 -6.17 10.52 10.23
CA PHE A 43 -4.81 10.84 9.78
C PHE A 43 -4.58 12.36 9.84
N PRO A 44 -4.45 12.92 11.06
CA PRO A 44 -4.39 14.37 11.22
C PRO A 44 -3.18 15.02 10.53
N GLU A 45 -2.12 14.29 10.29
CA GLU A 45 -0.95 14.80 9.58
C GLU A 45 -0.89 14.31 8.14
N GLY A 46 -2.00 13.74 7.62
CA GLY A 46 -2.06 13.16 6.30
C GLY A 46 -1.52 11.74 6.28
N VAL A 47 -1.61 11.12 5.11
CA VAL A 47 -1.24 9.72 4.93
C VAL A 47 -0.97 9.47 3.45
N ASN A 48 -0.09 8.51 3.14
CA ASN A 48 0.06 8.00 1.79
C ASN A 48 -1.05 6.96 1.56
N VAL A 49 -1.76 7.06 0.45
CA VAL A 49 -2.90 6.19 0.17
C VAL A 49 -2.58 5.27 -0.98
N GLY A 50 -2.66 3.97 -0.73
CA GLY A 50 -2.48 2.94 -1.75
C GLY A 50 -3.81 2.34 -2.16
N PHE A 51 -4.06 2.30 -3.47
CA PHE A 51 -5.23 1.68 -4.06
C PHE A 51 -4.79 0.39 -4.72
N MET A 52 -5.22 -0.73 -4.18
CA MET A 52 -4.75 -2.04 -4.58
C MET A 52 -5.87 -2.82 -5.26
N LYS A 53 -5.60 -3.30 -6.47
CA LYS A 53 -6.46 -4.28 -7.15
C LYS A 53 -5.73 -5.61 -7.15
N VAL A 54 -6.34 -6.63 -6.56
CA VAL A 54 -5.76 -7.96 -6.52
C VAL A 54 -6.07 -8.69 -7.82
N LEU A 55 -5.03 -9.00 -8.59
CA LEU A 55 -5.15 -9.70 -9.85
C LEU A 55 -5.07 -11.20 -9.65
N SER A 56 -4.23 -11.64 -8.72
CA SER A 56 -4.09 -13.02 -8.27
C SER A 56 -3.42 -13.02 -6.91
N LYS A 57 -3.18 -14.19 -6.35
CA LYS A 57 -2.44 -14.26 -5.07
C LYS A 57 -0.97 -13.82 -5.20
N ASP A 58 -0.45 -13.76 -6.43
CA ASP A 58 0.94 -13.42 -6.71
C ASP A 58 1.09 -12.09 -7.44
N GLU A 59 0.01 -11.38 -7.68
CA GLU A 59 0.08 -10.16 -8.48
C GLU A 59 -0.99 -9.16 -8.09
N ILE A 60 -0.58 -7.90 -7.94
CA ILE A 60 -1.48 -6.78 -7.70
C ILE A 60 -1.17 -5.64 -8.66
N GLN A 61 -2.17 -4.81 -8.88
CA GLN A 61 -1.99 -3.49 -9.49
C GLN A 61 -2.14 -2.46 -8.39
N LEU A 62 -1.24 -1.48 -8.34
CA LEU A 62 -1.21 -0.52 -7.25
C LEU A 62 -1.02 0.90 -7.77
N ARG A 63 -1.83 1.81 -7.25
CA ARG A 63 -1.65 3.25 -7.46
C ARG A 63 -1.50 3.90 -6.09
N VAL A 64 -0.52 4.77 -5.95
CA VAL A 64 -0.22 5.43 -4.68
C VAL A 64 -0.32 6.93 -4.84
N VAL A 65 -1.09 7.56 -3.95
CA VAL A 65 -1.18 9.02 -3.85
C VAL A 65 -0.43 9.42 -2.57
N GLU A 66 0.71 10.07 -2.73
CA GLU A 66 1.52 10.46 -1.59
C GLU A 66 0.96 11.69 -0.89
N ARG A 67 1.22 11.77 0.40
CA ARG A 67 0.84 12.91 1.21
C ARG A 67 1.53 14.17 0.67
N GLY A 68 0.71 15.14 0.25
CA GLY A 68 1.20 16.45 -0.20
C GLY A 68 1.84 16.49 -1.58
N ALA A 69 1.96 15.36 -2.28
CA ALA A 69 2.69 15.30 -3.54
C ALA A 69 1.86 14.76 -4.72
N GLY A 70 0.67 14.22 -4.47
CA GLY A 70 -0.16 13.62 -5.50
C GLY A 70 0.27 12.21 -5.86
N GLU A 71 -0.25 11.71 -6.97
CA GLU A 71 0.04 10.35 -7.41
C GLU A 71 1.48 10.20 -7.87
N THR A 72 2.14 9.12 -7.44
CA THR A 72 3.52 8.81 -7.80
C THR A 72 3.58 7.65 -8.77
N LEU A 73 4.62 7.65 -9.61
CA LEU A 73 4.84 6.56 -10.57
C LEU A 73 5.33 5.30 -9.91
N ALA A 74 6.09 5.44 -8.84
CA ALA A 74 6.62 4.31 -8.09
C ALA A 74 6.82 4.72 -6.63
N CYS A 75 6.35 3.87 -5.72
CA CYS A 75 6.50 4.10 -4.29
C CYS A 75 6.84 2.79 -3.62
N GLY A 76 8.11 2.63 -3.25
CA GLY A 76 8.61 1.38 -2.66
C GLY A 76 7.94 1.05 -1.34
N SER A 77 7.81 2.03 -0.44
CA SER A 77 7.14 1.78 0.85
C SER A 77 5.65 1.51 0.66
N GLY A 78 5.01 2.16 -0.31
CA GLY A 78 3.61 1.89 -0.64
C GLY A 78 3.40 0.48 -1.16
N ALA A 79 4.31 -0.02 -2.00
CA ALA A 79 4.26 -1.39 -2.49
C ALA A 79 4.39 -2.39 -1.35
N CYS A 80 5.33 -2.16 -0.45
CA CYS A 80 5.52 -3.02 0.73
C CYS A 80 4.28 -3.00 1.62
N ALA A 81 3.73 -1.83 1.89
CA ALA A 81 2.53 -1.69 2.73
C ALA A 81 1.35 -2.46 2.14
N ALA A 82 1.13 -2.33 0.84
CA ALA A 82 0.03 -3.01 0.15
C ALA A 82 0.17 -4.53 0.25
N VAL A 83 1.36 -5.07 0.02
CA VAL A 83 1.58 -6.52 0.07
C VAL A 83 1.43 -7.04 1.49
N ILE A 84 1.95 -6.33 2.48
CA ILE A 84 1.80 -6.72 3.88
C ILE A 84 0.31 -6.79 4.25
N TYR A 85 -0.43 -5.75 3.92
CA TYR A 85 -1.85 -5.70 4.22
C TYR A 85 -2.61 -6.83 3.52
N GLY A 86 -2.36 -7.02 2.22
CA GLY A 86 -3.02 -8.07 1.45
C GLY A 86 -2.69 -9.48 1.96
N ALA A 87 -1.44 -9.70 2.37
CA ALA A 87 -1.02 -10.98 2.94
C ALA A 87 -1.72 -11.24 4.28
N ARG A 88 -1.87 -10.22 5.11
CA ARG A 88 -2.57 -10.34 6.39
C ARG A 88 -4.06 -10.60 6.23
N LEU A 89 -4.65 -10.13 5.14
CA LEU A 89 -6.03 -10.44 4.80
C LEU A 89 -6.20 -11.83 4.18
N GLY A 90 -5.11 -12.53 3.91
CA GLY A 90 -5.15 -13.82 3.24
C GLY A 90 -5.36 -13.74 1.73
N LEU A 91 -5.20 -12.57 1.14
CA LEU A 91 -5.41 -12.34 -0.29
C LEU A 91 -4.16 -12.59 -1.13
N LEU A 92 -2.98 -12.52 -0.52
CA LEU A 92 -1.71 -12.58 -1.23
C LEU A 92 -0.79 -13.62 -0.63
N ASN A 93 0.05 -14.21 -1.50
CA ASN A 93 1.14 -15.09 -1.10
C ASN A 93 2.34 -14.29 -0.59
N SER A 94 3.43 -14.96 -0.25
CA SER A 94 4.62 -14.32 0.30
C SER A 94 5.43 -13.54 -0.73
N LYS A 95 5.30 -13.86 -2.01
CA LYS A 95 6.00 -13.18 -3.09
C LYS A 95 5.00 -12.66 -4.10
N VAL A 96 5.01 -11.36 -4.33
CA VAL A 96 3.99 -10.68 -5.13
C VAL A 96 4.65 -9.74 -6.14
N ASN A 97 4.20 -9.82 -7.38
CA ASN A 97 4.54 -8.85 -8.39
C ASN A 97 3.59 -7.66 -8.27
N VAL A 98 4.14 -6.47 -8.07
CA VAL A 98 3.37 -5.24 -7.92
C VAL A 98 3.50 -4.43 -9.20
N ARG A 99 2.38 -4.22 -9.89
CA ARG A 99 2.33 -3.36 -11.07
C ARG A 99 2.05 -1.93 -10.64
N LEU A 100 3.05 -1.08 -10.77
CA LEU A 100 2.95 0.36 -10.52
C LEU A 100 2.90 1.11 -11.85
N ASN A 101 2.45 2.36 -11.84
CA ASN A 101 2.40 3.16 -13.08
C ASN A 101 3.80 3.35 -13.71
N GLY A 102 4.83 3.44 -12.88
CA GLY A 102 6.21 3.64 -13.35
C GLY A 102 6.98 2.36 -13.63
N GLY A 103 6.38 1.19 -13.45
CA GLY A 103 7.03 -0.09 -13.67
C GLY A 103 6.64 -1.13 -12.63
N ASN A 104 7.23 -2.30 -12.73
CA ASN A 104 6.92 -3.41 -11.84
C ASN A 104 7.98 -3.55 -10.75
N ALA A 105 7.54 -4.02 -9.58
CA ALA A 105 8.42 -4.37 -8.49
C ALA A 105 7.99 -5.73 -7.93
N ILE A 106 8.91 -6.41 -7.26
CA ILE A 106 8.61 -7.65 -6.56
C ILE A 106 8.76 -7.41 -5.07
N VAL A 107 7.74 -7.79 -4.32
CA VAL A 107 7.75 -7.68 -2.86
C VAL A 107 7.64 -9.07 -2.27
N GLU A 108 8.57 -9.39 -1.38
CA GLU A 108 8.51 -10.63 -0.59
C GLU A 108 8.30 -10.27 0.87
N TYR A 109 7.33 -10.94 1.49
CA TYR A 109 6.99 -10.71 2.88
C TYR A 109 6.79 -12.06 3.58
N ASP A 110 7.59 -12.33 4.60
CA ASP A 110 7.58 -13.62 5.31
C ASP A 110 6.83 -13.58 6.65
N GLY A 111 6.15 -12.49 6.95
CA GLY A 111 5.46 -12.27 8.22
C GLY A 111 6.25 -11.41 9.20
N GLU A 112 7.53 -11.21 8.97
CA GLU A 112 8.42 -10.40 9.80
C GLU A 112 9.19 -9.38 8.99
N LYS A 113 9.77 -9.82 7.87
CA LYS A 113 10.63 -9.00 7.03
C LYS A 113 10.00 -8.79 5.67
N VAL A 114 10.28 -7.67 5.07
CA VAL A 114 9.85 -7.35 3.72
C VAL A 114 11.05 -6.99 2.87
N TYR A 115 11.06 -7.50 1.65
CA TYR A 115 12.11 -7.26 0.67
C TYR A 115 11.47 -6.71 -0.59
N LEU A 116 12.01 -5.61 -1.08
CA LEU A 116 11.55 -4.97 -2.31
C LEU A 116 12.66 -5.01 -3.34
N SER A 117 12.35 -5.49 -4.54
CA SER A 117 13.29 -5.46 -5.65
C SER A 117 12.59 -4.96 -6.91
N GLY A 118 13.31 -4.16 -7.69
CA GLY A 118 12.89 -3.78 -9.03
C GLY A 118 13.44 -4.77 -10.06
N PRO A 119 13.22 -4.53 -11.35
CA PRO A 119 13.73 -5.41 -12.40
C PRO A 119 15.26 -5.48 -12.34
N GLY A 120 15.76 -6.65 -11.93
CA GLY A 120 17.20 -6.93 -11.89
C GLY A 120 17.95 -6.33 -10.71
N GLU A 121 17.30 -5.64 -9.78
CA GLU A 121 17.97 -5.00 -8.66
C GLU A 121 17.22 -5.16 -7.34
N PHE A 122 17.98 -5.32 -6.27
CA PHE A 122 17.47 -5.24 -4.91
C PHE A 122 17.50 -3.78 -4.46
N VAL A 123 16.38 -3.24 -4.01
CA VAL A 123 16.28 -1.82 -3.67
C VAL A 123 15.87 -1.56 -2.22
N TYR A 124 15.39 -2.57 -1.49
CA TYR A 124 14.98 -2.37 -0.10
C TYR A 124 14.88 -3.70 0.63
N GLU A 125 15.35 -3.72 1.87
CA GLU A 125 15.16 -4.81 2.81
C GLU A 125 14.87 -4.22 4.18
N GLY A 126 13.90 -4.78 4.89
CA GLY A 126 13.59 -4.28 6.20
C GLY A 126 12.77 -5.25 7.04
N SER A 127 12.91 -5.09 8.34
CA SER A 127 12.02 -5.73 9.30
C SER A 127 10.93 -4.75 9.67
N ILE A 128 9.71 -5.27 9.79
CA ILE A 128 8.56 -4.41 10.06
C ILE A 128 7.96 -4.79 11.38
N ASN A 129 7.79 -3.79 12.24
CA ASN A 129 6.99 -3.90 13.44
C ASN A 129 5.55 -3.59 13.03
N LEU A 130 4.70 -4.62 13.02
CA LEU A 130 3.36 -4.53 12.48
C LEU A 130 2.43 -3.79 13.43
N ARG A 131 2.53 -2.48 13.44
CA ARG A 131 1.63 -1.59 14.16
C ARG A 131 0.74 -0.86 13.18
N SER A 132 -0.43 -0.45 13.65
CA SER A 132 -1.23 0.49 12.87
C SER A 132 -0.51 1.82 12.74
N ALA A 133 -0.78 2.54 11.65
CA ALA A 133 -0.24 3.87 11.48
C ALA A 133 -0.76 4.81 12.57
N PRO A 134 0.05 5.79 12.99
CA PRO A 134 -0.44 6.83 13.90
C PRO A 134 -1.58 7.60 13.24
N SER A 135 -2.55 7.93 14.02
CA SER A 135 -3.69 8.70 13.56
C SER A 135 -3.83 9.98 14.35
#